data_753da4f50db5749d6d121e51bdb0258c
#
_entry.id   753da4f50db5749d6d121e51bdb0258c
#
_cell.length_a   1.000
_cell.length_b   1.000
_cell.length_c   1.000
_cell.angle_alpha   90.00
_cell.angle_beta   90.00
_cell.angle_gamma   90.00
#
_symmetry.space_group_name_H-M   'P 1'
#
loop_
_entity.id
_entity.type
_entity.pdbx_description
1 polymer ?
#
loop_
_entity_poly.entity_id
_entity_poly.type
_entity_poly.pdbx_seq_one_letter_code
_entity_poly.pdbx_strand_id
1 'polypeptide(L)'
;MVAIMNHNFFEQSKIFFENGDIKNTLETYEKAISYIDQKEKSSYLQFLNQILSYCRENNLKEEEAVVLRSLGRTHSIFKQYVESLKYHEESLKIQRQLGNKMDVAEGLLYLAEDLEVSGNYENCIKAFQDAEELFRELGKLRKTKEIQKELSRLMDFSKQMVEDEYYLKEFNIDKY
;
A
#
# COMPACT_ATOMS: atom_id res chain seq x y z
N MET A 1 -2.48 18.05 22.01
CA MET A 1 -3.58 18.45 21.10
C MET A 1 -3.67 17.56 19.84
N VAL A 2 -2.56 17.15 19.21
CA VAL A 2 -2.56 16.26 18.02
C VAL A 2 -3.14 14.87 18.33
N ALA A 3 -2.82 14.26 19.46
CA ALA A 3 -3.29 12.91 19.83
C ALA A 3 -4.83 12.81 20.02
N ILE A 4 -5.49 13.90 20.43
CA ILE A 4 -6.94 13.92 20.66
C ILE A 4 -7.72 13.97 19.33
N MET A 5 -7.16 14.60 18.28
CA MET A 5 -7.79 14.60 16.93
C MET A 5 -7.65 13.24 16.23
N ASN A 6 -6.62 12.47 16.55
CA ASN A 6 -6.29 11.20 15.87
C ASN A 6 -7.23 10.07 16.26
N HIS A 7 -7.63 10.00 17.52
CA HIS A 7 -8.64 9.04 18.01
C HIS A 7 -10.01 9.24 17.37
N ASN A 8 -10.26 10.45 16.84
CA ASN A 8 -11.56 10.81 16.28
C ASN A 8 -11.85 10.11 14.94
N PHE A 9 -10.89 10.01 14.00
CA PHE A 9 -11.16 9.40 12.69
C PHE A 9 -11.43 7.90 12.77
N PHE A 10 -10.72 7.15 13.60
CA PHE A 10 -10.97 5.72 13.77
C PHE A 10 -12.34 5.47 14.40
N GLU A 11 -12.68 6.20 15.46
CA GLU A 11 -14.00 6.09 16.09
C GLU A 11 -15.14 6.59 15.17
N GLN A 12 -14.91 7.66 14.40
CA GLN A 12 -15.87 8.11 13.40
C GLN A 12 -16.10 7.05 12.31
N SER A 13 -15.05 6.39 11.85
CA SER A 13 -15.14 5.29 10.89
C SER A 13 -16.03 4.15 11.41
N LYS A 14 -15.90 3.80 12.70
CA LYS A 14 -16.77 2.79 13.33
C LYS A 14 -18.23 3.22 13.35
N ILE A 15 -18.50 4.48 13.70
CA ILE A 15 -19.86 5.03 13.71
C ILE A 15 -20.48 4.98 12.30
N PHE A 16 -19.73 5.33 11.24
CA PHE A 16 -20.21 5.20 9.88
C PHE A 16 -20.53 3.76 9.50
N PHE A 17 -19.67 2.82 9.92
CA PHE A 17 -19.90 1.39 9.69
C PHE A 17 -21.17 0.86 10.38
N GLU A 18 -21.38 1.24 11.64
CA GLU A 18 -22.60 0.88 12.41
C GLU A 18 -23.87 1.44 11.76
N ASN A 19 -23.78 2.57 11.07
CA ASN A 19 -24.89 3.16 10.31
C ASN A 19 -25.03 2.60 8.89
N GLY A 20 -24.21 1.62 8.49
CA GLY A 20 -24.22 1.02 7.15
C GLY A 20 -23.65 1.89 6.05
N ASP A 21 -22.98 2.98 6.39
CA ASP A 21 -22.34 3.91 5.44
C ASP A 21 -20.91 3.49 5.13
N ILE A 22 -20.77 2.47 4.29
CA ILE A 22 -19.48 1.85 3.97
C ILE A 22 -18.53 2.83 3.28
N LYS A 23 -19.05 3.69 2.41
CA LYS A 23 -18.22 4.66 1.71
C LYS A 23 -17.56 5.64 2.69
N ASN A 24 -18.32 6.29 3.54
CA ASN A 24 -17.78 7.20 4.55
C ASN A 24 -16.93 6.47 5.60
N THR A 25 -17.23 5.20 5.90
CA THR A 25 -16.38 4.33 6.72
C THR A 25 -14.97 4.26 6.18
N LEU A 26 -14.83 3.91 4.89
CA LEU A 26 -13.53 3.72 4.24
C LEU A 26 -12.79 5.04 4.04
N GLU A 27 -13.46 6.10 3.58
CA GLU A 27 -12.87 7.41 3.43
C GLU A 27 -12.34 7.98 4.76
N THR A 28 -13.05 7.71 5.86
CA THR A 28 -12.64 8.14 7.19
C THR A 28 -11.52 7.28 7.76
N TYR A 29 -11.56 5.96 7.50
CA TYR A 29 -10.47 5.06 7.88
C TYR A 29 -9.15 5.42 7.16
N GLU A 30 -9.19 5.77 5.88
CA GLU A 30 -8.01 6.23 5.14
C GLU A 30 -7.33 7.43 5.80
N LYS A 31 -8.11 8.35 6.38
CA LYS A 31 -7.57 9.46 7.18
C LYS A 31 -6.96 8.98 8.50
N ALA A 32 -7.56 7.95 9.12
CA ALA A 32 -7.07 7.39 10.37
C ALA A 32 -5.73 6.64 10.20
N ILE A 33 -5.44 6.07 9.02
CA ILE A 33 -4.23 5.28 8.76
C ILE A 33 -2.95 6.05 9.11
N SER A 34 -2.88 7.35 8.83
CA SER A 34 -1.70 8.17 9.15
C SER A 34 -1.45 8.37 10.64
N TYR A 35 -2.37 7.92 11.49
CA TYR A 35 -2.36 8.14 12.93
C TYR A 35 -2.51 6.85 13.75
N ILE A 36 -2.28 5.70 13.13
CA ILE A 36 -2.40 4.39 13.79
C ILE A 36 -1.45 4.30 14.99
N ASP A 37 -2.00 3.99 16.16
CA ASP A 37 -1.21 3.62 17.33
C ASP A 37 -0.80 2.13 17.22
N GLN A 38 0.51 1.87 17.28
CA GLN A 38 1.04 0.51 17.23
C GLN A 38 0.55 -0.40 18.36
N LYS A 39 0.11 0.18 19.48
CA LYS A 39 -0.42 -0.58 20.62
C LYS A 39 -1.82 -1.13 20.36
N GLU A 40 -2.57 -0.52 19.47
CA GLU A 40 -3.95 -0.87 19.14
C GLU A 40 -4.11 -1.71 17.88
N LYS A 41 -3.03 -2.35 17.42
CA LYS A 41 -2.99 -3.17 16.20
C LYS A 41 -4.21 -4.09 16.04
N SER A 42 -4.56 -4.82 17.10
CA SER A 42 -5.66 -5.79 17.05
C SER A 42 -6.99 -5.12 16.73
N SER A 43 -7.26 -3.93 17.28
CA SER A 43 -8.49 -3.18 17.05
C SER A 43 -8.64 -2.75 15.59
N TYR A 44 -7.56 -2.22 14.98
CA TYR A 44 -7.58 -1.81 13.57
C TYR A 44 -7.78 -2.99 12.64
N LEU A 45 -7.04 -4.08 12.83
CA LEU A 45 -7.15 -5.26 11.97
C LEU A 45 -8.49 -5.96 12.14
N GLN A 46 -9.01 -6.08 13.36
CA GLN A 46 -10.33 -6.66 13.61
C GLN A 46 -11.42 -5.85 12.92
N PHE A 47 -11.38 -4.53 13.01
CA PHE A 47 -12.35 -3.65 12.37
C PHE A 47 -12.33 -3.78 10.85
N LEU A 48 -11.16 -3.73 10.23
CA LEU A 48 -11.05 -3.92 8.77
C LEU A 48 -11.55 -5.30 8.32
N ASN A 49 -11.28 -6.36 9.09
CA ASN A 49 -11.78 -7.69 8.76
C ASN A 49 -13.31 -7.78 8.88
N GLN A 50 -13.93 -7.05 9.81
CA GLN A 50 -15.39 -6.94 9.89
C GLN A 50 -15.96 -6.27 8.63
N ILE A 51 -15.36 -5.15 8.19
CA ILE A 51 -15.77 -4.47 6.96
C ILE A 51 -15.57 -5.39 5.74
N LEU A 52 -14.43 -6.10 5.66
CA LEU A 52 -14.15 -7.02 4.57
C LEU A 52 -15.20 -8.14 4.47
N SER A 53 -15.55 -8.73 5.61
CA SER A 53 -16.61 -9.75 5.65
C SER A 53 -17.95 -9.20 5.16
N TYR A 54 -18.32 -8.01 5.64
CA TYR A 54 -19.53 -7.33 5.21
C TYR A 54 -19.54 -7.06 3.69
N CYS A 55 -18.43 -6.54 3.14
CA CYS A 55 -18.33 -6.29 1.70
C CYS A 55 -18.48 -7.58 0.87
N ARG A 56 -17.86 -8.67 1.31
CA ARG A 56 -17.96 -9.98 0.66
C ARG A 56 -19.37 -10.56 0.69
N GLU A 57 -20.03 -10.52 1.84
CA GLU A 57 -21.40 -10.99 2.04
C GLU A 57 -22.42 -10.22 1.19
N ASN A 58 -22.17 -8.93 0.98
CA ASN A 58 -23.04 -8.04 0.20
C ASN A 58 -22.59 -7.82 -1.25
N ASN A 59 -21.55 -8.54 -1.72
CA ASN A 59 -20.99 -8.42 -3.09
C ASN A 59 -20.53 -6.99 -3.47
N LEU A 60 -20.06 -6.22 -2.51
CA LEU A 60 -19.55 -4.85 -2.69
C LEU A 60 -18.08 -4.89 -3.16
N LYS A 61 -17.87 -5.16 -4.45
CA LYS A 61 -16.51 -5.42 -4.99
C LYS A 61 -15.59 -4.22 -4.98
N GLU A 62 -16.10 -3.02 -5.23
CA GLU A 62 -15.30 -1.80 -5.17
C GLU A 62 -14.81 -1.55 -3.74
N GLU A 63 -15.71 -1.62 -2.77
CA GLU A 63 -15.42 -1.44 -1.36
C GLU A 63 -14.52 -2.58 -0.82
N GLU A 64 -14.75 -3.82 -1.25
CA GLU A 64 -13.86 -4.96 -0.93
C GLU A 64 -12.41 -4.65 -1.31
N ALA A 65 -12.18 -4.13 -2.51
CA ALA A 65 -10.84 -3.79 -2.98
C ALA A 65 -10.21 -2.64 -2.16
N VAL A 66 -11.00 -1.64 -1.76
CA VAL A 66 -10.53 -0.55 -0.90
C VAL A 66 -10.17 -1.06 0.50
N VAL A 67 -11.00 -1.93 1.09
CA VAL A 67 -10.69 -2.55 2.40
C VAL A 67 -9.41 -3.39 2.34
N LEU A 68 -9.23 -4.17 1.28
CA LEU A 68 -8.01 -4.97 1.08
C LEU A 68 -6.78 -4.07 0.99
N ARG A 69 -6.84 -2.96 0.25
CA ARG A 69 -5.77 -1.95 0.21
C ARG A 69 -5.49 -1.37 1.60
N SER A 70 -6.54 -1.04 2.36
CA SER A 70 -6.42 -0.52 3.72
C SER A 70 -5.81 -1.55 4.68
N LEU A 71 -6.14 -2.84 4.53
CA LEU A 71 -5.49 -3.94 5.26
C LEU A 71 -4.00 -4.02 4.91
N GLY A 72 -3.65 -3.98 3.63
CA GLY A 72 -2.25 -3.96 3.20
C GLY A 72 -1.48 -2.82 3.87
N ARG A 73 -1.95 -1.58 3.73
CA ARG A 73 -1.33 -0.41 4.35
C ARG A 73 -1.23 -0.53 5.88
N THR A 74 -2.27 -1.05 6.52
CA THR A 74 -2.26 -1.26 7.98
C THR A 74 -1.22 -2.30 8.39
N HIS A 75 -1.12 -3.42 7.68
CA HIS A 75 -0.08 -4.42 7.92
C HIS A 75 1.34 -3.86 7.68
N SER A 76 1.53 -3.03 6.65
CA SER A 76 2.80 -2.34 6.37
C SER A 76 3.25 -1.46 7.55
N ILE A 77 2.35 -0.65 8.11
CA ILE A 77 2.64 0.17 9.30
C ILE A 77 3.12 -0.70 10.48
N PHE A 78 2.57 -1.90 10.62
CA PHE A 78 3.00 -2.87 11.64
C PHE A 78 4.18 -3.74 11.20
N LYS A 79 4.85 -3.39 10.09
CA LYS A 79 6.02 -4.10 9.52
C LYS A 79 5.75 -5.58 9.21
N GLN A 80 4.51 -5.92 8.91
CA GLN A 80 4.06 -7.24 8.48
C GLN A 80 4.00 -7.28 6.94
N TYR A 81 5.16 -7.18 6.30
CA TYR A 81 5.25 -6.98 4.85
C TYR A 81 4.72 -8.15 4.03
N VAL A 82 4.83 -9.38 4.50
CA VAL A 82 4.28 -10.56 3.81
C VAL A 82 2.76 -10.48 3.71
N GLU A 83 2.10 -10.17 4.80
CA GLU A 83 0.64 -9.98 4.84
C GLU A 83 0.23 -8.75 4.05
N SER A 84 1.00 -7.66 4.16
CA SER A 84 0.76 -6.44 3.40
C SER A 84 0.76 -6.68 1.90
N LEU A 85 1.80 -7.31 1.37
CA LEU A 85 1.93 -7.65 -0.05
C LEU A 85 0.75 -8.49 -0.54
N LYS A 86 0.35 -9.51 0.23
CA LYS A 86 -0.80 -10.35 -0.10
C LYS A 86 -2.09 -9.54 -0.26
N TYR A 87 -2.39 -8.65 0.68
CA TYR A 87 -3.58 -7.82 0.62
C TYR A 87 -3.54 -6.79 -0.52
N HIS A 88 -2.37 -6.21 -0.80
CA HIS A 88 -2.21 -5.32 -1.96
C HIS A 88 -2.44 -6.06 -3.28
N GLU A 89 -1.93 -7.29 -3.43
CA GLU A 89 -2.15 -8.11 -4.63
C GLU A 89 -3.63 -8.49 -4.81
N GLU A 90 -4.32 -8.88 -3.72
CA GLU A 90 -5.76 -9.18 -3.77
C GLU A 90 -6.57 -7.94 -4.18
N SER A 91 -6.27 -6.77 -3.61
CA SER A 91 -6.89 -5.50 -3.98
C SER A 91 -6.69 -5.18 -5.45
N LEU A 92 -5.44 -5.23 -5.92
CA LEU A 92 -5.08 -4.95 -7.32
C LEU A 92 -5.78 -5.88 -8.31
N LYS A 93 -5.95 -7.16 -7.96
CA LYS A 93 -6.67 -8.12 -8.78
C LYS A 93 -8.12 -7.69 -9.01
N ILE A 94 -8.82 -7.26 -7.94
CA ILE A 94 -10.20 -6.80 -8.04
C ILE A 94 -10.25 -5.47 -8.83
N GLN A 95 -9.37 -4.51 -8.53
CA GLN A 95 -9.36 -3.20 -9.21
C GLN A 95 -9.11 -3.33 -10.71
N ARG A 96 -8.24 -4.26 -11.13
CA ARG A 96 -8.02 -4.56 -12.55
C ARG A 96 -9.28 -5.14 -13.21
N GLN A 97 -10.01 -6.02 -12.51
CA GLN A 97 -11.27 -6.58 -13.03
C GLN A 97 -12.36 -5.52 -13.18
N LEU A 98 -12.39 -4.54 -12.28
CA LEU A 98 -13.31 -3.40 -12.33
C LEU A 98 -12.91 -2.34 -13.37
N GLY A 99 -11.70 -2.41 -13.90
CA GLY A 99 -11.19 -1.43 -14.88
C GLY A 99 -10.82 -0.07 -14.27
N ASN A 100 -10.69 0.03 -12.94
CA ASN A 100 -10.40 1.27 -12.23
C ASN A 100 -8.90 1.59 -12.26
N LYS A 101 -8.44 2.19 -13.38
CA LYS A 101 -7.03 2.50 -13.61
C LYS A 101 -6.40 3.36 -12.52
N MET A 102 -7.16 4.29 -11.94
CA MET A 102 -6.63 5.18 -10.88
C MET A 102 -6.30 4.41 -9.61
N ASP A 103 -7.22 3.56 -9.15
CA ASP A 103 -7.00 2.73 -7.96
C ASP A 103 -5.91 1.67 -8.18
N VAL A 104 -5.80 1.14 -9.41
CA VAL A 104 -4.69 0.24 -9.78
C VAL A 104 -3.36 0.98 -9.66
N ALA A 105 -3.26 2.20 -10.21
CA ALA A 105 -2.02 2.98 -10.16
C ALA A 105 -1.62 3.32 -8.72
N GLU A 106 -2.57 3.73 -7.88
CA GLU A 106 -2.31 3.99 -6.45
C GLU A 106 -1.94 2.71 -5.68
N GLY A 107 -2.65 1.61 -5.94
CA GLY A 107 -2.35 0.31 -5.31
C GLY A 107 -0.95 -0.20 -5.65
N LEU A 108 -0.49 0.00 -6.89
CA LEU A 108 0.87 -0.33 -7.32
C LEU A 108 1.94 0.48 -6.58
N LEU A 109 1.67 1.75 -6.22
CA LEU A 109 2.61 2.52 -5.40
C LEU A 109 2.79 1.92 -4.01
N TYR A 110 1.70 1.58 -3.32
CA TYR A 110 1.79 0.93 -2.00
C TYR A 110 2.50 -0.43 -2.07
N LEU A 111 2.20 -1.21 -3.12
CA LEU A 111 2.90 -2.48 -3.36
C LEU A 111 4.42 -2.25 -3.58
N ALA A 112 4.79 -1.24 -4.37
CA ALA A 112 6.18 -0.92 -4.64
C ALA A 112 6.95 -0.50 -3.38
N GLU A 113 6.35 0.35 -2.54
CA GLU A 113 6.92 0.75 -1.25
C GLU A 113 7.22 -0.45 -0.34
N ASP A 114 6.28 -1.39 -0.23
CA ASP A 114 6.46 -2.59 0.59
C ASP A 114 7.48 -3.56 0.00
N LEU A 115 7.55 -3.67 -1.32
CA LEU A 115 8.57 -4.46 -2.03
C LEU A 115 9.96 -3.88 -1.82
N GLU A 116 10.12 -2.55 -1.82
CA GLU A 116 11.38 -1.88 -1.52
C GLU A 116 11.86 -2.22 -0.11
N VAL A 117 11.01 -2.04 0.89
CA VAL A 117 11.35 -2.30 2.30
C VAL A 117 11.67 -3.78 2.54
N SER A 118 11.04 -4.70 1.80
CA SER A 118 11.33 -6.13 1.85
C SER A 118 12.58 -6.55 1.06
N GLY A 119 13.23 -5.61 0.37
CA GLY A 119 14.44 -5.87 -0.42
C GLY A 119 14.17 -6.48 -1.81
N ASN A 120 12.93 -6.58 -2.23
CA ASN A 120 12.55 -7.11 -3.55
C ASN A 120 12.59 -6.00 -4.61
N TYR A 121 13.78 -5.52 -4.92
CA TYR A 121 14.00 -4.36 -5.77
C TYR A 121 13.54 -4.57 -7.23
N GLU A 122 13.65 -5.78 -7.76
CA GLU A 122 13.22 -6.08 -9.13
C GLU A 122 11.71 -5.87 -9.29
N ASN A 123 10.91 -6.48 -8.42
CA ASN A 123 9.46 -6.33 -8.44
C ASN A 123 9.02 -4.91 -8.01
N CYS A 124 9.77 -4.26 -7.12
CA CYS A 124 9.56 -2.86 -6.75
C CYS A 124 9.67 -1.94 -7.97
N ILE A 125 10.77 -2.03 -8.72
CA ILE A 125 10.99 -1.23 -9.94
C ILE A 125 9.87 -1.49 -10.95
N LYS A 126 9.47 -2.75 -11.15
CA LYS A 126 8.38 -3.10 -12.06
C LYS A 126 7.05 -2.49 -11.63
N ALA A 127 6.72 -2.56 -10.34
CA ALA A 127 5.48 -1.97 -9.82
C ALA A 127 5.45 -0.44 -9.99
N PHE A 128 6.59 0.25 -9.78
CA PHE A 128 6.69 1.68 -10.06
C PHE A 128 6.57 1.99 -11.55
N GLN A 129 7.14 1.18 -12.44
CA GLN A 129 7.02 1.37 -13.89
C GLN A 129 5.57 1.21 -14.36
N ASP A 130 4.86 0.18 -13.89
CA ASP A 130 3.46 -0.05 -14.19
C ASP A 130 2.57 1.11 -13.67
N ALA A 131 2.87 1.62 -12.47
CA ALA A 131 2.19 2.79 -11.91
C ALA A 131 2.47 4.07 -12.71
N GLU A 132 3.72 4.31 -13.11
CA GLU A 132 4.13 5.46 -13.93
C GLU A 132 3.37 5.48 -15.26
N GLU A 133 3.26 4.35 -15.93
CA GLU A 133 2.53 4.23 -17.19
C GLU A 133 1.05 4.59 -17.01
N LEU A 134 0.39 4.04 -15.99
CA LEU A 134 -1.02 4.33 -15.70
C LEU A 134 -1.24 5.80 -15.34
N PHE A 135 -0.39 6.41 -14.51
CA PHE A 135 -0.51 7.83 -14.18
C PHE A 135 -0.28 8.72 -15.40
N ARG A 136 0.61 8.32 -16.31
CA ARG A 136 0.85 9.02 -17.58
C ARG A 136 -0.38 8.95 -18.48
N GLU A 137 -0.98 7.75 -18.65
CA GLU A 137 -2.23 7.57 -19.40
C GLU A 137 -3.39 8.40 -18.83
N LEU A 138 -3.45 8.52 -17.50
CA LEU A 138 -4.45 9.32 -16.77
C LEU A 138 -4.15 10.83 -16.78
N GLY A 139 -3.06 11.27 -17.44
CA GLY A 139 -2.65 12.68 -17.47
C GLY A 139 -2.18 13.26 -16.13
N LYS A 140 -1.81 12.41 -15.17
CA LYS A 140 -1.35 12.80 -13.83
C LYS A 140 0.15 13.15 -13.81
N LEU A 141 0.54 14.16 -14.60
CA LEU A 141 1.93 14.52 -14.88
C LEU A 141 2.79 14.75 -13.61
N ARG A 142 2.20 15.27 -12.54
CA ARG A 142 2.94 15.47 -11.29
C ARG A 142 3.33 14.14 -10.67
N LYS A 143 2.38 13.19 -10.57
CA LYS A 143 2.63 11.84 -10.06
C LYS A 143 3.63 11.09 -10.91
N THR A 144 3.49 11.16 -12.24
CA THR A 144 4.45 10.58 -13.19
C THR A 144 5.88 11.06 -12.91
N LYS A 145 6.08 12.38 -12.72
CA LYS A 145 7.42 12.93 -12.42
C LYS A 145 7.95 12.49 -11.04
N GLU A 146 7.08 12.39 -10.03
CA GLU A 146 7.46 11.90 -8.70
C GLU A 146 7.96 10.44 -8.80
N ILE A 147 7.23 9.57 -9.51
CA ILE A 147 7.62 8.17 -9.71
C ILE A 147 8.91 8.04 -10.53
N GLN A 148 9.10 8.84 -11.56
CA GLN A 148 10.34 8.83 -12.36
C GLN A 148 11.58 9.14 -11.52
N LYS A 149 11.47 10.02 -10.53
CA LYS A 149 12.57 10.28 -9.58
C LYS A 149 12.89 9.06 -8.71
N GLU A 150 11.85 8.39 -8.21
CA GLU A 150 12.02 7.16 -7.41
C GLU A 150 12.63 6.03 -8.25
N LEU A 151 12.16 5.85 -9.49
CA LEU A 151 12.75 4.87 -10.43
C LEU A 151 14.23 5.15 -10.68
N SER A 152 14.61 6.42 -10.91
CA SER A 152 16.02 6.78 -11.09
C SER A 152 16.85 6.44 -9.85
N ARG A 153 16.35 6.78 -8.65
CA ARG A 153 17.01 6.45 -7.38
C ARG A 153 17.20 4.95 -7.20
N LEU A 154 16.17 4.16 -7.45
CA LEU A 154 16.21 2.70 -7.31
C LEU A 154 17.15 2.03 -8.32
N MET A 155 17.17 2.53 -9.57
CA MET A 155 18.05 2.01 -10.61
C MET A 155 19.52 2.30 -10.29
N ASP A 156 19.84 3.50 -9.79
CA ASP A 156 21.18 3.86 -9.38
C ASP A 156 21.64 3.03 -8.17
N PHE A 157 20.76 2.84 -7.19
CA PHE A 157 21.03 1.97 -6.04
C PHE A 157 21.26 0.50 -6.46
N SER A 158 20.44 -0.02 -7.38
CA SER A 158 20.58 -1.40 -7.89
C SER A 158 21.92 -1.60 -8.62
N LYS A 159 22.36 -0.60 -9.43
CA LYS A 159 23.68 -0.65 -10.09
C LYS A 159 24.82 -0.68 -9.07
N GLN A 160 24.76 0.17 -8.07
CA GLN A 160 25.78 0.25 -7.04
C GLN A 160 25.88 -1.09 -6.27
N MET A 161 24.73 -1.71 -5.94
CA MET A 161 24.75 -3.04 -5.29
C MET A 161 25.43 -4.10 -6.14
N VAL A 162 25.20 -4.12 -7.45
CA VAL A 162 25.84 -5.08 -8.36
C VAL A 162 27.34 -4.82 -8.45
N GLU A 163 27.77 -3.55 -8.53
CA GLU A 163 29.17 -3.18 -8.53
C GLU A 163 29.87 -3.58 -7.23
N ASP A 164 29.25 -3.28 -6.07
CA ASP A 164 29.80 -3.66 -4.76
C ASP A 164 29.90 -5.20 -4.62
N GLU A 165 28.91 -5.96 -5.09
CA GLU A 165 28.95 -7.43 -5.07
C GLU A 165 30.05 -7.98 -5.97
N TYR A 166 30.28 -7.35 -7.13
CA TYR A 166 31.36 -7.71 -8.04
C TYR A 166 32.73 -7.48 -7.37
N TYR A 167 32.94 -6.30 -6.76
CA TYR A 167 34.19 -6.00 -6.04
C TYR A 167 34.44 -6.94 -4.87
N LEU A 168 33.41 -7.26 -4.08
CA LEU A 168 33.55 -8.20 -2.96
C LEU A 168 33.96 -9.61 -3.42
N LYS A 169 33.42 -10.07 -4.55
CA LYS A 169 33.78 -11.37 -5.14
C LYS A 169 35.19 -11.36 -5.73
N GLU A 170 35.57 -10.30 -6.43
CA GLU A 170 36.88 -10.18 -7.07
C GLU A 170 38.01 -10.12 -6.05
N PHE A 171 37.82 -9.46 -4.92
CA PHE A 171 38.82 -9.28 -3.87
C PHE A 171 38.70 -10.31 -2.73
N ASN A 172 37.84 -11.32 -2.86
CA ASN A 172 37.63 -12.36 -1.84
C ASN A 172 37.34 -11.80 -0.44
N ILE A 173 36.59 -10.72 -0.38
CA ILE A 173 36.20 -10.08 0.87
C ILE A 173 34.89 -10.71 1.34
N ASP A 174 34.93 -11.48 2.45
CA ASP A 174 33.74 -12.05 3.06
C ASP A 174 32.84 -10.94 3.63
N LYS A 175 31.54 -11.00 3.32
CA LYS A 175 30.53 -10.16 4.01
C LYS A 175 30.39 -10.67 5.45
N TYR A 176 30.64 -9.79 6.42
CA TYR A 176 30.35 -10.04 7.83
C TYR A 176 28.85 -10.18 8.09
#